data_3882a2228f5c81ce505134ff3e490d1a
#
_entry.id   3882a2228f5c81ce505134ff3e490d1a
#
_cell.length_a   1.000
_cell.length_b   1.000
_cell.length_c   1.000
_cell.angle_alpha   90.00
_cell.angle_beta   90.00
_cell.angle_gamma   90.00
#
_symmetry.space_group_name_H-M   'P 1'
#
loop_
_entity.id
_entity.type
_entity.pdbx_description
1 polymer ?
#
loop_
_entity_poly.entity_id
_entity_poly.type
_entity_poly.pdbx_seq_one_letter_code
_entity_poly.pdbx_strand_id
1 'polypeptide(L)'
;MKEAQRKLSVIIPATLCLIFLLLFFAFNNIRDAALVLVNVPFAAIGGIAALFFAHEDLSISAAIGFLSLFGIAIQDGVILISYARKLIDERVQEAGGATRELIRQAVLDGAALRMRPVLMTALLAGLGLLPAALSHAIGSQAQRPLALVIVGGMMTTTVLTLLVLPV
;
A
#
# COMPACT_ATOMS: atom_id res chain seq x y z
N MET A 1 -7.09 3.88 -28.78
CA MET A 1 -7.52 3.93 -27.36
C MET A 1 -8.21 2.64 -26.91
N LYS A 2 -9.15 2.07 -27.66
CA LYS A 2 -9.88 0.84 -27.26
C LYS A 2 -9.00 -0.41 -27.09
N GLU A 3 -7.94 -0.58 -27.88
CA GLU A 3 -7.00 -1.70 -27.73
C GLU A 3 -6.15 -1.61 -26.47
N ALA A 4 -5.71 -0.42 -26.10
CA ALA A 4 -4.96 -0.20 -24.85
C ALA A 4 -5.82 -0.50 -23.62
N GLN A 5 -7.08 -0.07 -23.63
CA GLN A 5 -8.03 -0.36 -22.56
C GLN A 5 -8.32 -1.88 -22.45
N ARG A 6 -8.47 -2.57 -23.58
CA ARG A 6 -8.69 -4.02 -23.59
C ARG A 6 -7.47 -4.79 -23.08
N LYS A 7 -6.26 -4.37 -23.42
CA LYS A 7 -5.02 -4.95 -22.89
C LYS A 7 -4.90 -4.72 -21.38
N LEU A 8 -5.16 -3.50 -20.92
CA LEU A 8 -5.14 -3.16 -19.49
C LEU A 8 -6.18 -3.97 -18.69
N SER A 9 -7.39 -4.17 -19.21
CA SER A 9 -8.44 -4.92 -18.52
C SER A 9 -8.12 -6.41 -18.34
N VAL A 10 -7.19 -6.96 -19.11
CA VAL A 10 -6.70 -8.34 -18.94
C VAL A 10 -5.43 -8.38 -18.08
N ILE A 11 -4.51 -7.44 -18.29
CA ILE A 11 -3.23 -7.42 -17.60
C ILE A 11 -3.42 -7.15 -16.11
N ILE A 12 -4.29 -6.18 -15.74
CA ILE A 12 -4.51 -5.83 -14.32
C ILE A 12 -5.00 -7.02 -13.49
N PRO A 13 -6.08 -7.73 -13.85
CA PRO A 13 -6.52 -8.90 -13.10
C PRO A 13 -5.49 -10.03 -13.09
N ALA A 14 -4.81 -10.26 -14.21
CA ALA A 14 -3.76 -11.28 -14.31
C ALA A 14 -2.59 -10.97 -13.36
N THR A 15 -2.17 -9.71 -13.31
CA THR A 15 -1.11 -9.25 -12.40
C THR A 15 -1.53 -9.36 -10.93
N LEU A 16 -2.75 -8.96 -10.59
CA LEU A 16 -3.29 -9.09 -9.23
C LEU A 16 -3.40 -10.55 -8.81
N CYS A 17 -3.81 -11.44 -9.72
CA CYS A 17 -3.86 -12.88 -9.47
C CYS A 17 -2.46 -13.45 -9.24
N LEU A 18 -1.48 -13.05 -10.04
CA LEU A 18 -0.08 -13.46 -9.88
C LEU A 18 0.48 -12.96 -8.53
N ILE A 19 0.24 -11.71 -8.18
CA ILE A 19 0.65 -11.14 -6.89
C ILE A 19 0.02 -11.91 -5.74
N PHE A 20 -1.29 -12.20 -5.80
CA PHE A 20 -1.97 -12.99 -4.79
C PHE A 20 -1.36 -14.37 -4.64
N LEU A 21 -1.03 -15.02 -5.75
CA LEU A 21 -0.40 -16.33 -5.75
C LEU A 21 1.01 -16.28 -5.11
N LEU A 22 1.81 -15.27 -5.43
CA LEU A 22 3.12 -15.06 -4.82
C LEU A 22 3.00 -14.78 -3.32
N LEU A 23 2.04 -13.96 -2.90
CA LEU A 23 1.77 -13.69 -1.49
C LEU A 23 1.31 -14.96 -0.75
N PHE A 24 0.47 -15.76 -1.40
CA PHE A 24 0.05 -17.05 -0.85
C PHE A 24 1.24 -17.98 -0.62
N PHE A 25 2.16 -18.10 -1.57
CA PHE A 25 3.38 -18.89 -1.39
C PHE A 25 4.29 -18.31 -0.31
N ALA A 26 4.38 -16.98 -0.18
CA ALA A 26 5.21 -16.31 0.81
C ALA A 26 4.69 -16.52 2.26
N PHE A 27 3.38 -16.42 2.45
CA PHE A 27 2.77 -16.51 3.79
C PHE A 27 2.24 -17.91 4.12
N ASN A 28 2.07 -18.77 3.12
CA ASN A 28 1.41 -20.08 3.24
C ASN A 28 0.03 -20.00 3.95
N ASN A 29 -0.63 -18.83 3.84
CA ASN A 29 -1.91 -18.55 4.47
C ASN A 29 -2.72 -17.56 3.62
N ILE A 30 -3.93 -17.99 3.24
CA ILE A 30 -4.85 -17.19 2.41
C ILE A 30 -5.27 -15.90 3.12
N ARG A 31 -5.46 -15.94 4.43
CA ARG A 31 -5.92 -14.78 5.21
C ARG A 31 -4.93 -13.63 5.15
N ASP A 32 -3.65 -13.91 5.31
CA ASP A 32 -2.62 -12.88 5.32
C ASP A 32 -2.37 -12.33 3.91
N ALA A 33 -2.38 -13.19 2.89
CA ALA A 33 -2.32 -12.76 1.50
C ALA A 33 -3.50 -11.84 1.15
N ALA A 34 -4.71 -12.17 1.61
CA ALA A 34 -5.90 -11.34 1.41
C ALA A 34 -5.80 -10.00 2.17
N LEU A 35 -5.31 -9.99 3.41
CA LEU A 35 -5.11 -8.76 4.19
C LEU A 35 -4.14 -7.80 3.50
N VAL A 36 -3.02 -8.31 2.95
CA VAL A 36 -2.10 -7.49 2.16
C VAL A 36 -2.80 -6.91 0.93
N LEU A 37 -3.58 -7.74 0.23
CA LEU A 37 -4.23 -7.33 -1.00
C LEU A 37 -5.33 -6.28 -0.77
N VAL A 38 -5.98 -6.28 0.39
CA VAL A 38 -6.98 -5.28 0.79
C VAL A 38 -6.38 -3.86 0.85
N ASN A 39 -5.08 -3.71 1.09
CA ASN A 39 -4.41 -2.40 1.05
C ASN A 39 -4.43 -1.75 -0.35
N VAL A 40 -4.48 -2.55 -1.42
CA VAL A 40 -4.46 -2.05 -2.81
C VAL A 40 -5.68 -1.21 -3.16
N PRO A 41 -6.93 -1.64 -2.92
CA PRO A 41 -8.12 -0.81 -3.13
C PRO A 41 -8.09 0.51 -2.35
N PHE A 42 -7.59 0.48 -1.12
CA PHE A 42 -7.50 1.69 -0.29
C PHE A 42 -6.45 2.67 -0.82
N ALA A 43 -5.31 2.16 -1.28
CA ALA A 43 -4.32 2.98 -1.99
C ALA A 43 -4.94 3.62 -3.24
N ALA A 44 -5.72 2.85 -4.01
CA ALA A 44 -6.40 3.34 -5.20
C ALA A 44 -7.36 4.49 -4.88
N ILE A 45 -8.15 4.39 -3.82
CA ILE A 45 -9.06 5.45 -3.37
C ILE A 45 -8.29 6.74 -3.10
N GLY A 46 -7.16 6.67 -2.39
CA GLY A 46 -6.32 7.82 -2.11
C GLY A 46 -5.73 8.47 -3.36
N GLY A 47 -5.25 7.65 -4.29
CA GLY A 47 -4.71 8.12 -5.57
C GLY A 47 -5.78 8.79 -6.45
N ILE A 48 -6.98 8.20 -6.52
CA ILE A 48 -8.12 8.76 -7.26
C ILE A 48 -8.58 10.08 -6.61
N ALA A 49 -8.69 10.12 -5.29
CA ALA A 49 -9.06 11.33 -4.57
C ALA A 49 -8.06 12.47 -4.83
N ALA A 50 -6.75 12.18 -4.82
CA ALA A 50 -5.73 13.18 -5.11
C ALA A 50 -5.84 13.75 -6.53
N LEU A 51 -6.10 12.91 -7.54
CA LEU A 51 -6.34 13.37 -8.92
C LEU A 51 -7.60 14.22 -9.01
N PHE A 52 -8.68 13.80 -8.34
CA PHE A 52 -9.94 14.53 -8.34
C PHE A 52 -9.80 15.93 -7.72
N PHE A 53 -9.14 16.05 -6.57
CA PHE A 53 -8.91 17.35 -5.93
C PHE A 53 -7.95 18.24 -6.72
N ALA A 54 -7.01 17.66 -7.46
CA ALA A 54 -6.08 18.40 -8.30
C ALA A 54 -6.66 18.76 -9.68
N HIS A 55 -7.89 18.34 -10.00
CA HIS A 55 -8.54 18.49 -11.31
C HIS A 55 -7.69 17.93 -12.47
N GLU A 56 -7.01 16.80 -12.22
CA GLU A 56 -6.19 16.11 -13.22
C GLU A 56 -6.92 14.89 -13.78
N ASP A 57 -6.80 14.71 -15.09
CA ASP A 57 -7.38 13.56 -15.77
C ASP A 57 -6.58 12.27 -15.56
N LEU A 58 -7.26 11.13 -15.67
CA LEU A 58 -6.62 9.82 -15.71
C LEU A 58 -5.76 9.68 -16.96
N SER A 59 -4.50 10.04 -16.83
CA SER A 59 -3.49 9.95 -17.88
C SER A 59 -2.69 8.65 -17.79
N ILE A 60 -1.89 8.35 -18.83
CA ILE A 60 -0.94 7.21 -18.80
C ILE A 60 0.04 7.36 -17.63
N SER A 61 0.46 8.58 -17.33
CA SER A 61 1.34 8.87 -16.19
C SER A 61 0.69 8.60 -14.86
N ALA A 62 -0.61 8.91 -14.70
CA ALA A 62 -1.39 8.54 -13.54
C ALA A 62 -1.47 7.01 -13.38
N ALA A 63 -1.67 6.28 -14.48
CA ALA A 63 -1.69 4.81 -14.46
C ALA A 63 -0.36 4.21 -13.98
N ILE A 64 0.77 4.77 -14.42
CA ILE A 64 2.11 4.37 -13.93
C ILE A 64 2.25 4.72 -12.43
N GLY A 65 1.70 5.85 -11.99
CA GLY A 65 1.62 6.23 -10.58
C GLY A 65 0.86 5.19 -9.75
N PHE A 66 -0.27 4.70 -10.23
CA PHE A 66 -1.03 3.63 -9.57
C PHE A 66 -0.26 2.32 -9.49
N LEU A 67 0.44 1.91 -10.55
CA LEU A 67 1.27 0.71 -10.52
C LEU A 67 2.37 0.81 -9.45
N SER A 68 3.04 1.95 -9.37
CA SER A 68 4.05 2.23 -8.34
C SER A 68 3.46 2.23 -6.93
N LEU A 69 2.31 2.89 -6.76
CA LEU A 69 1.58 2.97 -5.50
C LEU A 69 1.14 1.58 -5.00
N PHE A 70 0.61 0.74 -5.88
CA PHE A 70 0.21 -0.63 -5.53
C PHE A 70 1.41 -1.47 -5.09
N GLY A 71 2.56 -1.32 -5.75
CA GLY A 71 3.80 -1.97 -5.34
C GLY A 71 4.22 -1.59 -3.92
N ILE A 72 4.19 -0.29 -3.59
CA ILE A 72 4.50 0.23 -2.26
C ILE A 72 3.47 -0.28 -1.23
N ALA A 73 2.18 -0.20 -1.52
CA ALA A 73 1.11 -0.64 -0.61
C ALA A 73 1.20 -2.13 -0.28
N ILE A 74 1.54 -2.97 -1.26
CA ILE A 74 1.76 -4.41 -1.05
C ILE A 74 3.01 -4.63 -0.19
N GLN A 75 4.11 -3.95 -0.50
CA GLN A 75 5.36 -4.06 0.26
C GLN A 75 5.15 -3.70 1.73
N ASP A 76 4.48 -2.59 2.02
CA ASP A 76 4.17 -2.16 3.39
C ASP A 76 3.29 -3.19 4.12
N GLY A 77 2.28 -3.72 3.46
CA GLY A 77 1.42 -4.78 3.99
C GLY A 77 2.19 -6.07 4.31
N VAL A 78 3.05 -6.51 3.39
CA VAL A 78 3.91 -7.71 3.59
C VAL A 78 4.82 -7.54 4.80
N ILE A 79 5.50 -6.41 4.90
CA ILE A 79 6.43 -6.13 6.00
C ILE A 79 5.70 -6.12 7.34
N LEU A 80 4.52 -5.49 7.38
CA LEU A 80 3.74 -5.36 8.61
C LEU A 80 3.22 -6.70 9.10
N ILE A 81 2.62 -7.51 8.23
CA ILE A 81 2.09 -8.83 8.59
C ILE A 81 3.21 -9.81 8.96
N SER A 82 4.32 -9.81 8.22
CA SER A 82 5.49 -10.65 8.54
C SER A 82 6.04 -10.34 9.92
N TYR A 83 6.12 -9.06 10.27
CA TYR A 83 6.61 -8.64 11.58
C TYR A 83 5.64 -8.98 12.71
N ALA A 84 4.34 -8.74 12.50
CA ALA A 84 3.31 -9.10 13.48
C ALA A 84 3.31 -10.60 13.76
N ARG A 85 3.43 -11.45 12.73
CA ARG A 85 3.56 -12.91 12.91
C ARG A 85 4.79 -13.29 13.72
N LYS A 86 5.94 -12.74 13.36
CA LYS A 86 7.17 -13.01 14.09
C LYS A 86 7.02 -12.69 15.58
N LEU A 87 6.42 -11.56 15.91
CA LEU A 87 6.20 -11.14 17.30
C LEU A 87 5.19 -12.05 18.04
N ILE A 88 4.14 -12.50 17.33
CA ILE A 88 3.19 -13.47 17.88
C ILE A 88 3.90 -14.79 18.19
N ASP A 89 4.68 -15.32 17.24
CA ASP A 89 5.38 -16.59 17.41
C ASP A 89 6.39 -16.54 18.57
N GLU A 90 7.16 -15.47 18.70
CA GLU A 90 8.11 -15.23 19.79
C GLU A 90 7.39 -15.23 21.16
N ARG A 91 6.30 -14.47 21.28
CA ARG A 91 5.56 -14.37 22.55
C ARG A 91 4.80 -15.64 22.91
N VAL A 92 4.26 -16.36 21.93
CA VAL A 92 3.59 -17.65 22.17
C VAL A 92 4.58 -18.69 22.67
N GLN A 93 5.81 -18.69 22.15
CA GLN A 93 6.88 -19.57 22.62
C GLN A 93 7.31 -19.23 24.05
N GLU A 94 7.45 -17.95 24.38
CA GLU A 94 7.81 -17.49 25.73
C GLU A 94 6.74 -17.81 26.78
N ALA A 95 5.46 -17.65 26.41
CA ALA A 95 4.32 -17.86 27.32
C ALA A 95 3.87 -19.34 27.44
N GLY A 96 4.40 -20.23 26.60
CA GLY A 96 4.02 -21.63 26.57
C GLY A 96 2.58 -21.89 26.08
N GLY A 97 1.92 -20.90 25.48
CA GLY A 97 0.57 -21.04 24.92
C GLY A 97 0.03 -19.77 24.27
N ALA A 98 -0.89 -19.93 23.31
CA ALA A 98 -1.52 -18.84 22.60
C ALA A 98 -2.76 -18.37 23.35
N THR A 99 -2.72 -17.18 23.95
CA THR A 99 -3.88 -16.52 24.55
C THR A 99 -4.31 -15.36 23.63
N ARG A 100 -5.62 -15.15 23.49
CA ARG A 100 -6.16 -14.07 22.63
C ARG A 100 -5.62 -12.70 23.00
N GLU A 101 -5.45 -12.43 24.28
CA GLU A 101 -4.90 -11.17 24.78
C GLU A 101 -3.42 -10.98 24.39
N LEU A 102 -2.63 -12.06 24.48
CA LEU A 102 -1.23 -12.08 24.07
C LEU A 102 -1.07 -11.81 22.57
N ILE A 103 -1.91 -12.42 21.74
CA ILE A 103 -1.93 -12.17 20.29
C ILE A 103 -2.28 -10.71 19.99
N ARG A 104 -3.30 -10.18 20.66
CA ARG A 104 -3.72 -8.79 20.51
C ARG A 104 -2.60 -7.81 20.87
N GLN A 105 -1.95 -8.02 22.00
CA GLN A 105 -0.82 -7.19 22.44
C GLN A 105 0.36 -7.29 21.46
N ALA A 106 0.68 -8.49 20.98
CA ALA A 106 1.75 -8.67 19.99
C ALA A 106 1.46 -7.90 18.68
N VAL A 107 0.21 -7.89 18.21
CA VAL A 107 -0.20 -7.14 17.03
C VAL A 107 -0.10 -5.63 17.27
N LEU A 108 -0.57 -5.12 18.41
CA LEU A 108 -0.50 -3.72 18.77
C LEU A 108 0.95 -3.22 18.89
N ASP A 109 1.81 -3.99 19.55
CA ASP A 109 3.23 -3.65 19.68
C ASP A 109 3.96 -3.72 18.33
N GLY A 110 3.63 -4.72 17.51
CA GLY A 110 4.13 -4.84 16.15
C GLY A 110 3.75 -3.63 15.29
N ALA A 111 2.51 -3.18 15.36
CA ALA A 111 2.03 -1.98 14.67
C ALA A 111 2.74 -0.71 15.20
N ALA A 112 2.90 -0.55 16.51
CA ALA A 112 3.58 0.58 17.11
C ALA A 112 5.05 0.68 16.69
N LEU A 113 5.76 -0.45 16.65
CA LEU A 113 7.16 -0.51 16.22
C LEU A 113 7.34 -0.18 14.73
N ARG A 114 6.37 -0.53 13.90
CA ARG A 114 6.38 -0.26 12.45
C ARG A 114 5.87 1.13 12.08
N MET A 115 5.20 1.81 12.99
CA MET A 115 4.67 3.16 12.75
C MET A 115 5.76 4.15 12.33
N ARG A 116 6.93 4.12 12.99
CA ARG A 116 8.04 5.03 12.67
C ARG A 116 8.59 4.83 11.25
N PRO A 117 8.99 3.60 10.81
CA PRO A 117 9.45 3.37 9.44
C PRO A 117 8.40 3.72 8.38
N VAL A 118 7.12 3.37 8.60
CA VAL A 118 6.03 3.66 7.65
C VAL A 118 5.81 5.17 7.51
N LEU A 119 5.81 5.92 8.63
CA LEU A 119 5.71 7.38 8.59
C LEU A 119 6.93 8.01 7.90
N MET A 120 8.14 7.50 8.13
CA MET A 120 9.34 8.01 7.48
C MET A 120 9.31 7.80 5.96
N THR A 121 8.89 6.62 5.49
CA THR A 121 8.73 6.35 4.05
C THR A 121 7.65 7.23 3.43
N ALA A 122 6.52 7.40 4.09
CA ALA A 122 5.44 8.27 3.63
C ALA A 122 5.87 9.75 3.55
N LEU A 123 6.59 10.23 4.57
CA LEU A 123 7.12 11.59 4.58
C LEU A 123 8.20 11.81 3.51
N LEU A 124 9.13 10.87 3.36
CA LEU A 124 10.18 10.94 2.34
C LEU A 124 9.59 10.95 0.93
N ALA A 125 8.68 10.04 0.62
CA ALA A 125 8.02 10.01 -0.67
C ALA A 125 7.12 11.25 -0.89
N GLY A 126 6.37 11.67 0.14
CA GLY A 126 5.54 12.87 0.10
C GLY A 126 6.38 14.11 -0.17
N LEU A 127 7.40 14.38 0.64
CA LEU A 127 8.28 15.53 0.48
C LEU A 127 9.10 15.49 -0.83
N GLY A 128 9.58 14.29 -1.21
CA GLY A 128 10.36 14.10 -2.45
C GLY A 128 9.55 14.34 -3.72
N LEU A 129 8.28 13.94 -3.74
CA LEU A 129 7.38 14.10 -4.88
C LEU A 129 6.55 15.39 -4.83
N LEU A 130 6.51 16.09 -3.68
CA LEU A 130 5.74 17.32 -3.51
C LEU A 130 6.08 18.40 -4.56
N PRO A 131 7.36 18.67 -4.89
CA PRO A 131 7.69 19.64 -5.92
C PRO A 131 7.14 19.25 -7.29
N ALA A 132 7.16 17.96 -7.64
CA ALA A 132 6.61 17.44 -8.89
C ALA A 132 5.08 17.52 -8.92
N ALA A 133 4.42 17.21 -7.78
CA ALA A 133 2.97 17.30 -7.63
C ALA A 133 2.44 18.73 -7.75
N LEU A 134 3.19 19.72 -7.27
CA LEU A 134 2.83 21.14 -7.30
C LEU A 134 3.30 21.86 -8.57
N SER A 135 4.14 21.24 -9.39
CA SER A 135 4.70 21.88 -10.59
C SER A 135 3.64 22.06 -11.67
N HIS A 136 3.57 23.28 -12.21
CA HIS A 136 2.75 23.65 -13.39
C HIS A 136 3.63 24.06 -14.57
N ALA A 137 4.94 23.75 -14.54
CA ALA A 137 5.88 24.12 -15.59
C ALA A 137 5.62 23.33 -16.87
N ILE A 138 6.04 23.89 -18.00
CA ILE A 138 6.00 23.22 -19.31
C ILE A 138 6.91 21.99 -19.21
N GLY A 139 6.33 20.78 -19.42
CA GLY A 139 7.04 19.50 -19.27
C GLY A 139 6.72 18.75 -17.98
N SER A 140 6.14 19.39 -16.96
CA SER A 140 5.71 18.70 -15.74
C SER A 140 4.38 17.93 -15.89
N GLN A 141 3.68 18.11 -17.02
CA GLN A 141 2.38 17.47 -17.30
C GLN A 141 2.39 15.94 -17.18
N ALA A 142 3.54 15.31 -17.46
CA ALA A 142 3.69 13.87 -17.29
C ALA A 142 4.03 13.46 -15.85
N GLN A 143 4.77 14.29 -15.10
CA GLN A 143 5.24 13.95 -13.75
C GLN A 143 4.21 14.28 -12.68
N ARG A 144 3.40 15.32 -12.87
CA ARG A 144 2.43 15.80 -11.90
C ARG A 144 1.35 14.77 -11.55
N PRO A 145 0.63 14.15 -12.53
CA PRO A 145 -0.38 13.15 -12.20
C PRO A 145 0.20 11.92 -11.51
N LEU A 146 1.40 11.50 -11.91
CA LEU A 146 2.13 10.39 -11.26
C LEU A 146 2.43 10.72 -9.80
N ALA A 147 2.99 11.90 -9.54
CA ALA A 147 3.33 12.34 -8.18
C ALA A 147 2.10 12.49 -7.29
N LEU A 148 1.01 13.05 -7.81
CA LEU A 148 -0.26 13.20 -7.11
C LEU A 148 -0.85 11.86 -6.67
N VAL A 149 -0.86 10.86 -7.57
CA VAL A 149 -1.36 9.51 -7.25
C VAL A 149 -0.53 8.87 -6.14
N ILE A 150 0.80 8.95 -6.22
CA ILE A 150 1.66 8.34 -5.21
C ILE A 150 1.51 9.04 -3.86
N VAL A 151 1.57 10.37 -3.82
CA VAL A 151 1.46 11.14 -2.57
C VAL A 151 0.10 10.93 -1.91
N GLY A 152 -1.00 11.06 -2.67
CA GLY A 152 -2.35 10.89 -2.14
C GLY A 152 -2.64 9.46 -1.70
N GLY A 153 -2.20 8.48 -2.49
CA GLY A 153 -2.35 7.08 -2.15
C GLY A 153 -1.53 6.68 -0.92
N MET A 154 -0.30 7.15 -0.79
CA MET A 154 0.53 6.90 0.39
C MET A 154 -0.05 7.53 1.66
N MET A 155 -0.58 8.75 1.59
CA MET A 155 -1.26 9.35 2.74
C MET A 155 -2.43 8.49 3.20
N THR A 156 -3.27 8.04 2.28
CA THR A 156 -4.44 7.22 2.60
C THR A 156 -4.05 5.85 3.13
N THR A 157 -3.10 5.16 2.50
CA THR A 157 -2.61 3.85 2.98
C THR A 157 -1.96 3.95 4.34
N THR A 158 -1.16 4.99 4.60
CA THR A 158 -0.53 5.19 5.91
C THR A 158 -1.57 5.38 7.01
N VAL A 159 -2.55 6.26 6.80
CA VAL A 159 -3.65 6.49 7.75
C VAL A 159 -4.44 5.21 7.99
N LEU A 160 -4.77 4.48 6.93
CA LEU A 160 -5.54 3.25 7.04
C LEU A 160 -4.75 2.14 7.73
N THR A 161 -3.50 1.96 7.36
CA THR A 161 -2.61 0.96 7.98
C THR A 161 -2.48 1.21 9.49
N LEU A 162 -2.43 2.47 9.89
CA LEU A 162 -2.36 2.85 11.31
C LEU A 162 -3.69 2.68 12.05
N LEU A 163 -4.83 2.82 11.37
CA LEU A 163 -6.16 2.73 11.99
C LEU A 163 -6.75 1.31 11.95
N VAL A 164 -6.56 0.59 10.84
CA VAL A 164 -7.25 -0.70 10.60
C VAL A 164 -6.47 -1.89 11.14
N LEU A 165 -5.15 -1.83 11.12
CA LEU A 165 -4.34 -2.97 11.56
C LEU A 165 -4.34 -3.22 13.07
N PRO A 166 -4.43 -2.23 13.96
CA PRO A 166 -4.52 -2.50 15.41
C PRO A 166 -5.91 -2.94 15.87
N VAL A 167 -6.93 -2.98 15.00
CA VAL A 167 -8.30 -3.43 15.31
C VAL A 167 -8.50 -4.88 14.91
#